data_0ee7e8fa6c1dcd13ee711169187c2264
#
_entry.id   0ee7e8fa6c1dcd13ee711169187c2264
#
_cell.length_a   1.000
_cell.length_b   1.000
_cell.length_c   1.000
_cell.angle_alpha   90.00
_cell.angle_beta   90.00
_cell.angle_gamma   90.00
#
_symmetry.space_group_name_H-M   'P 1'
#
loop_
_entity.id
_entity.type
_entity.pdbx_description
1 polymer ?
#
loop_
_entity_poly.entity_id
_entity_poly.type
_entity_poly.pdbx_seq_one_letter_code
_entity_poly.pdbx_strand_id
1 'polypeptide(L)'
;MYSFDEVKKVDPEVAQAIIDEENRQNSHIELIASENWVSKAVMAAMGSPLTNKYAEGYPGKRYYGGCECVDVIENLAIERAKRLFGCDYANVQPHSGAQANMAGGGGVGG
;
A
#
# COMPACT_ATOMS: atom_id res chain seq x y z
N MET A 1 6.11 -17.24 5.76
CA MET A 1 6.11 -15.80 5.99
C MET A 1 4.93 -15.46 6.91
N TYR A 2 4.76 -14.22 7.29
CA TYR A 2 3.75 -13.80 8.27
C TYR A 2 2.34 -14.11 7.77
N SER A 3 1.49 -14.64 8.66
CA SER A 3 0.15 -15.08 8.30
C SER A 3 -0.86 -14.68 9.36
N PHE A 4 -2.14 -14.81 9.02
CA PHE A 4 -3.24 -14.58 9.95
C PHE A 4 -3.16 -15.46 11.21
N ASP A 5 -2.57 -16.65 11.09
CA ASP A 5 -2.41 -17.54 12.23
C ASP A 5 -1.57 -16.92 13.35
N GLU A 6 -0.63 -16.05 13.03
CA GLU A 6 0.14 -15.32 14.03
C GLU A 6 -0.76 -14.37 14.86
N VAL A 7 -1.72 -13.73 14.21
CA VAL A 7 -2.67 -12.87 14.91
C VAL A 7 -3.53 -13.70 15.85
N LYS A 8 -4.02 -14.86 15.39
CA LYS A 8 -4.85 -15.76 16.22
C LYS A 8 -4.13 -16.22 17.46
N LYS A 9 -2.83 -16.51 17.36
CA LYS A 9 -2.02 -16.96 18.49
C LYS A 9 -1.81 -15.88 19.52
N VAL A 10 -1.56 -14.65 19.07
CA VAL A 10 -1.19 -13.53 19.93
C VAL A 10 -2.42 -12.84 20.50
N ASP A 11 -3.44 -12.60 19.64
CA ASP A 11 -4.62 -11.85 20.03
C ASP A 11 -5.87 -12.45 19.36
N PRO A 12 -6.49 -13.43 20.02
CA PRO A 12 -7.71 -14.07 19.48
C PRO A 12 -8.88 -13.10 19.31
N GLU A 13 -8.96 -12.05 20.11
CA GLU A 13 -10.06 -11.07 20.03
C GLU A 13 -9.93 -10.25 18.73
N VAL A 14 -8.73 -9.78 18.41
CA VAL A 14 -8.47 -9.09 17.15
C VAL A 14 -8.70 -10.03 15.97
N ALA A 15 -8.22 -11.28 16.08
CA ALA A 15 -8.41 -12.26 15.03
C ALA A 15 -9.89 -12.51 14.74
N GLN A 16 -10.71 -12.59 15.79
CA GLN A 16 -12.14 -12.79 15.62
C GLN A 16 -12.80 -11.59 14.93
N ALA A 17 -12.40 -10.37 15.29
CA ALA A 17 -12.90 -9.16 14.64
C ALA A 17 -12.55 -9.13 13.15
N ILE A 18 -11.35 -9.59 12.77
CA ILE A 18 -10.93 -9.70 11.36
C ILE A 18 -11.80 -10.71 10.62
N ILE A 19 -12.08 -11.86 11.23
CA ILE A 19 -12.96 -12.87 10.64
C ILE A 19 -14.37 -12.31 10.46
N ASP A 20 -14.89 -11.63 11.47
CA ASP A 20 -16.22 -11.04 11.43
C ASP A 20 -16.32 -9.99 10.32
N GLU A 21 -15.28 -9.16 10.15
CA GLU A 21 -15.23 -8.16 9.08
C GLU A 21 -15.15 -8.80 7.69
N GLU A 22 -14.37 -9.85 7.54
CA GLU A 22 -14.34 -10.59 6.28
C GLU A 22 -15.72 -11.14 5.91
N ASN A 23 -16.40 -11.73 6.89
CA ASN A 23 -17.76 -12.24 6.69
C ASN A 23 -18.75 -11.12 6.38
N ARG A 24 -18.62 -9.97 7.04
CA ARG A 24 -19.45 -8.81 6.76
C ARG A 24 -19.27 -8.35 5.32
N GLN A 25 -18.03 -8.19 4.88
CA GLN A 25 -17.72 -7.76 3.51
C GLN A 25 -18.27 -8.76 2.49
N ASN A 26 -18.13 -10.06 2.74
CA ASN A 26 -18.58 -11.10 1.81
C ASN A 26 -20.10 -11.22 1.73
N SER A 27 -20.84 -10.80 2.75
CA SER A 27 -22.29 -10.96 2.84
C SER A 27 -23.08 -9.70 2.49
N HIS A 28 -22.42 -8.60 2.22
CA HIS A 28 -23.07 -7.31 1.92
C HIS A 28 -22.64 -6.78 0.57
N ILE A 29 -23.47 -5.93 -0.01
CA ILE A 29 -23.13 -5.17 -1.21
C ILE A 29 -22.54 -3.84 -0.76
N GLU A 30 -21.33 -3.55 -1.22
CA GLU A 30 -20.66 -2.29 -0.89
C GLU A 30 -21.14 -1.18 -1.82
N LEU A 31 -21.72 -0.13 -1.24
CA LEU A 31 -22.24 1.01 -1.98
C LEU A 31 -21.39 2.27 -1.87
N ILE A 32 -20.32 2.22 -1.09
CA ILE A 32 -19.39 3.35 -0.95
C ILE A 32 -18.38 3.27 -2.08
N ALA A 33 -18.42 4.24 -3.00
CA ALA A 33 -17.63 4.22 -4.23
C ALA A 33 -16.11 4.20 -3.97
N SER A 34 -15.66 4.72 -2.84
CA SER A 34 -14.24 4.76 -2.47
C SER A 34 -13.72 3.44 -1.87
N GLU A 35 -14.61 2.51 -1.55
CA GLU A 35 -14.21 1.22 -0.99
C GLU A 35 -14.07 0.19 -2.11
N ASN A 36 -12.84 -0.17 -2.40
CA ASN A 36 -12.53 -1.16 -3.41
C ASN A 36 -11.93 -2.42 -2.76
N TRP A 37 -12.20 -3.56 -3.38
CA TRP A 37 -11.65 -4.83 -2.92
C TRP A 37 -10.18 -4.92 -3.32
N VAL A 38 -9.33 -5.08 -2.31
CA VAL A 38 -7.90 -5.20 -2.50
C VAL A 38 -7.56 -6.67 -2.75
N SER A 39 -6.65 -6.93 -3.70
CA SER A 39 -6.23 -8.29 -3.97
C SER A 39 -5.47 -8.91 -2.79
N LYS A 40 -5.51 -10.24 -2.69
CA LYS A 40 -4.78 -10.97 -1.65
C LYS A 40 -3.27 -10.67 -1.71
N ALA A 41 -2.73 -10.53 -2.93
CA ALA A 41 -1.31 -10.24 -3.12
C ALA A 41 -0.93 -8.87 -2.55
N VAL A 42 -1.76 -7.85 -2.76
CA VAL A 42 -1.52 -6.52 -2.22
C VAL A 42 -1.59 -6.54 -0.69
N MET A 43 -2.60 -7.21 -0.13
CA MET A 43 -2.71 -7.34 1.33
C MET A 43 -1.51 -8.05 1.94
N ALA A 44 -1.01 -9.11 1.29
CA ALA A 44 0.15 -9.85 1.75
C ALA A 44 1.43 -9.00 1.67
N ALA A 45 1.59 -8.21 0.62
CA ALA A 45 2.74 -7.32 0.47
C ALA A 45 2.76 -6.24 1.56
N MET A 46 1.61 -5.69 1.92
CA MET A 46 1.50 -4.68 2.97
C MET A 46 1.91 -5.21 4.34
N GLY A 47 1.65 -6.50 4.62
CA GLY A 47 2.03 -7.15 5.87
C GLY A 47 3.42 -7.78 5.84
N SER A 48 4.23 -7.49 4.85
CA SER A 48 5.57 -8.08 4.69
C SER A 48 6.62 -7.35 5.53
N PRO A 49 7.86 -7.88 5.59
CA PRO A 49 8.96 -7.20 6.29
C PRO A 49 9.28 -5.80 5.80
N LEU A 50 8.82 -5.43 4.60
CA LEU A 50 8.96 -4.06 4.09
C LEU A 50 8.32 -3.03 5.05
N THR A 51 7.33 -3.45 5.83
CA THR A 51 6.67 -2.64 6.86
C THR A 51 7.67 -2.09 7.88
N ASN A 52 8.77 -2.81 8.11
CA ASN A 52 9.78 -2.43 9.11
C ASN A 52 10.78 -1.40 8.61
N LYS A 53 10.80 -1.13 7.29
CA LYS A 53 11.88 -0.34 6.70
C LYS A 53 11.50 1.12 6.51
N TYR A 54 12.23 1.97 7.17
CA TYR A 54 12.19 3.41 6.92
C TYR A 54 12.96 3.72 5.65
N ALA A 55 12.29 4.42 4.69
CA ALA A 55 12.83 4.68 3.36
C ALA A 55 12.65 6.14 2.95
N GLU A 56 12.91 7.05 3.87
CA GLU A 56 12.82 8.50 3.63
C GLU A 56 13.74 8.91 2.50
N GLY A 57 13.23 9.71 1.57
CA GLY A 57 13.94 10.11 0.35
C GLY A 57 13.38 9.38 -0.87
N TYR A 58 14.18 9.28 -1.92
CA TYR A 58 13.80 8.64 -3.19
C TYR A 58 14.79 7.55 -3.56
N PRO A 59 14.45 6.64 -4.49
CA PRO A 59 15.38 5.59 -4.92
C PRO A 59 16.75 6.16 -5.29
N GLY A 60 17.80 5.57 -4.74
CA GLY A 60 19.17 6.03 -4.93
C GLY A 60 19.56 7.29 -4.16
N LYS A 61 18.61 7.94 -3.50
CA LYS A 61 18.83 9.18 -2.74
C LYS A 61 18.11 9.11 -1.39
N ARG A 62 18.44 8.09 -0.61
CA ARG A 62 17.84 7.85 0.71
C ARG A 62 18.64 8.53 1.82
N TYR A 63 17.94 8.89 2.88
CA TYR A 63 18.59 9.43 4.09
C TYR A 63 19.19 8.32 4.94
N TYR A 64 18.70 7.08 4.81
CA TYR A 64 19.17 5.95 5.60
C TYR A 64 19.69 4.84 4.70
N GLY A 65 20.60 4.03 5.24
CA GLY A 65 21.12 2.86 4.54
C GLY A 65 20.13 1.70 4.54
N GLY A 66 20.44 0.66 3.77
CA GLY A 66 19.67 -0.56 3.73
C GLY A 66 18.39 -0.48 2.90
N CYS A 67 18.33 0.43 1.93
CA CYS A 67 17.14 0.65 1.10
C CYS A 67 17.21 -0.04 -0.27
N GLU A 68 18.17 -0.91 -0.48
CA GLU A 68 18.38 -1.55 -1.79
C GLU A 68 17.13 -2.30 -2.28
N CYS A 69 16.48 -3.03 -1.40
CA CYS A 69 15.27 -3.78 -1.75
C CYS A 69 14.05 -2.88 -1.88
N VAL A 70 13.92 -1.90 -1.00
CA VAL A 70 12.85 -0.89 -1.09
C VAL A 70 12.96 -0.11 -2.40
N ASP A 71 14.18 0.23 -2.81
CA ASP A 71 14.41 0.93 -4.08
C ASP A 71 13.90 0.11 -5.27
N VAL A 72 14.11 -1.21 -5.25
CA VAL A 72 13.57 -2.10 -6.30
C VAL A 72 12.04 -2.02 -6.33
N ILE A 73 11.39 -2.11 -5.18
CA ILE A 73 9.93 -2.07 -5.11
C ILE A 73 9.39 -0.73 -5.57
N GLU A 74 9.97 0.37 -5.10
CA GLU A 74 9.51 1.71 -5.50
C GLU A 74 9.73 1.96 -6.98
N ASN A 75 10.88 1.58 -7.52
CA ASN A 75 11.15 1.71 -8.95
C ASN A 75 10.19 0.88 -9.81
N LEU A 76 9.87 -0.34 -9.39
CA LEU A 76 8.86 -1.16 -10.07
C LEU A 76 7.50 -0.47 -10.08
N ALA A 77 7.08 0.10 -8.95
CA ALA A 77 5.82 0.81 -8.86
C ALA A 77 5.78 2.02 -9.80
N ILE A 78 6.86 2.81 -9.82
CA ILE A 78 6.99 3.97 -10.70
C ILE A 78 6.89 3.55 -12.17
N GLU A 79 7.66 2.57 -12.58
CA GLU A 79 7.70 2.14 -13.98
C GLU A 79 6.37 1.53 -14.44
N ARG A 80 5.72 0.78 -13.55
CA ARG A 80 4.41 0.17 -13.85
C ARG A 80 3.30 1.21 -13.90
N ALA A 81 3.33 2.21 -13.03
CA ALA A 81 2.39 3.32 -13.08
C ALA A 81 2.56 4.12 -14.38
N LYS A 82 3.79 4.40 -14.78
CA LYS A 82 4.08 5.11 -16.04
C LYS A 82 3.52 4.34 -17.24
N ARG A 83 3.71 3.03 -17.28
CA ARG A 83 3.20 2.19 -18.38
C ARG A 83 1.68 2.12 -18.37
N LEU A 84 1.08 2.00 -17.19
CA LEU A 84 -0.38 1.86 -17.07
C LEU A 84 -1.10 3.12 -17.56
N PHE A 85 -0.58 4.29 -17.19
CA PHE A 85 -1.20 5.57 -17.53
C PHE A 85 -0.61 6.25 -18.76
N GLY A 86 0.43 5.65 -19.36
CA GLY A 86 1.08 6.24 -20.53
C GLY A 86 1.71 7.60 -20.25
N CYS A 87 2.32 7.78 -19.08
CA CYS A 87 2.91 9.05 -18.68
C CYS A 87 4.42 8.95 -18.50
N ASP A 88 5.08 10.10 -18.50
CA ASP A 88 6.55 10.18 -18.40
C ASP A 88 7.05 10.18 -16.96
N TYR A 89 6.21 10.58 -16.02
CA TYR A 89 6.56 10.70 -14.61
C TYR A 89 5.49 10.07 -13.73
N ALA A 90 5.91 9.48 -12.62
CA ALA A 90 5.02 8.98 -11.59
C ALA A 90 5.67 9.14 -10.23
N ASN A 91 4.89 9.58 -9.25
CA ASN A 91 5.29 9.60 -7.85
C ASN A 91 4.34 8.66 -7.10
N VAL A 92 4.90 7.64 -6.48
CA VAL A 92 4.13 6.59 -5.79
C VAL A 92 4.21 6.69 -4.27
N GLN A 93 4.74 7.80 -3.75
CA GLN A 93 4.91 7.99 -2.30
C GLN A 93 3.72 8.53 -1.53
N PRO A 94 2.70 9.20 -2.14
CA PRO A 94 1.58 9.71 -1.35
C PRO A 94 0.93 8.60 -0.51
N HIS A 95 0.66 8.91 0.75
CA HIS A 95 0.14 7.93 1.72
C HIS A 95 -1.35 7.64 1.53
N SER A 96 -2.08 8.51 0.85
CA SER A 96 -3.52 8.38 0.67
C SER A 96 -3.97 9.07 -0.61
N GLY A 97 -5.18 8.74 -1.05
CA GLY A 97 -5.81 9.42 -2.19
C GLY A 97 -5.96 10.92 -1.95
N ALA A 98 -6.30 11.33 -0.73
CA ALA A 98 -6.41 12.74 -0.38
C ALA A 98 -5.07 13.47 -0.55
N GLN A 99 -3.98 12.87 -0.09
CA GLN A 99 -2.64 13.44 -0.21
C GLN A 99 -2.20 13.49 -1.67
N ALA A 100 -2.48 12.45 -2.44
CA ALA A 100 -2.18 12.41 -3.87
C ALA A 100 -2.95 13.50 -4.63
N ASN A 101 -4.23 13.68 -4.31
CA ASN A 101 -5.06 14.71 -4.93
C ASN A 101 -4.56 16.11 -4.60
N MET A 102 -4.16 16.37 -3.37
CA MET A 102 -3.57 17.64 -2.98
C MET A 102 -2.29 17.94 -3.78
N ALA A 103 -1.40 16.98 -3.87
CA ALA A 103 -0.15 17.14 -4.60
C ALA A 103 -0.40 17.36 -6.10
N GLY A 104 -1.29 16.55 -6.69
CA GLY A 104 -1.67 16.68 -8.10
C GLY A 104 -2.33 18.00 -8.41
N GLY A 105 -3.28 18.42 -7.60
CA GLY A 105 -3.98 19.70 -7.75
C GLY A 105 -3.03 20.89 -7.63
N GLY A 106 -2.11 20.86 -6.67
CA GLY A 106 -1.13 21.91 -6.49
C GLY A 106 -0.06 21.94 -7.58
N GLY A 107 0.33 20.76 -8.07
CA GLY A 107 1.36 20.65 -9.11
C GLY A 107 0.89 21.03 -10.50
N VAL A 108 -0.36 20.70 -10.83
CA VAL A 108 -0.92 20.95 -12.17
C VAL A 108 -1.40 22.38 -12.34
N GLY A 109 -1.78 23.04 -11.26
CA GLY A 109 -2.23 24.43 -11.29
C GLY A 109 -1.11 25.45 -11.46
N GLY A 110 0.12 24.99 -11.46
CA GLY A 110 1.29 25.85 -11.61
C GLY A 110 1.68 26.10 -13.04
#